data_18d86d41d2cd0abc100e1ed8a165499c
#
_entry.id   18d86d41d2cd0abc100e1ed8a165499c
#
_cell.length_a   1.000
_cell.length_b   1.000
_cell.length_c   1.000
_cell.angle_alpha   90.00
_cell.angle_beta   90.00
_cell.angle_gamma   90.00
#
_symmetry.space_group_name_H-M   'P 1'
#
loop_
_entity.id
_entity.type
_entity.pdbx_description
1 polymer ?
#
loop_
_entity_poly.entity_id
_entity_poly.type
_entity_poly.pdbx_seq_one_letter_code
_entity_poly.pdbx_strand_id
1 'polypeptide(L)'
;MSNELGSTKILVCPADAVRKTNEAITFDSSPAGLITLKNKAVSYFVNVDANETNGNMVLIGDRNLLIAGQSPTSTGLTLPGTNLLQWNHDIHKLRGNVARADGSVFSQIPSIQIWTNHNNPVRLAIP
;
A
#
# COMPACT_ATOMS: atom_id res chain seq x y z
N MET A 1 14.45 -6.73 6.84
CA MET A 1 13.80 -6.35 5.58
C MET A 1 14.71 -6.35 4.35
N SER A 2 15.94 -5.79 4.39
CA SER A 2 16.83 -5.76 3.22
C SER A 2 17.20 -7.16 2.70
N ASN A 3 17.32 -8.15 3.58
CA ASN A 3 17.64 -9.52 3.20
C ASN A 3 16.46 -10.27 2.55
N GLU A 4 15.24 -9.93 2.90
CA GLU A 4 14.05 -10.57 2.38
C GLU A 4 13.61 -9.95 1.05
N LEU A 5 13.77 -8.65 0.89
CA LEU A 5 13.33 -7.94 -0.32
C LEU A 5 14.32 -8.03 -1.49
N GLY A 6 15.59 -8.26 -1.23
CA GLY A 6 16.63 -8.39 -2.25
C GLY A 6 16.92 -7.13 -3.09
N SER A 7 15.93 -6.27 -3.32
CA SER A 7 16.05 -5.03 -4.08
C SER A 7 15.02 -3.99 -3.65
N THR A 8 15.43 -2.73 -3.59
CA THR A 8 14.54 -1.59 -3.34
C THR A 8 13.56 -1.32 -4.48
N LYS A 9 13.89 -1.75 -5.70
CA LYS A 9 13.07 -1.53 -6.90
C LYS A 9 11.67 -2.09 -6.79
N ILE A 10 11.48 -3.18 -6.04
CA ILE A 10 10.16 -3.78 -5.84
C ILE A 10 9.20 -2.92 -5.02
N LEU A 11 9.70 -1.89 -4.32
CA LEU A 11 8.89 -0.96 -3.54
C LEU A 11 8.20 0.10 -4.39
N VAL A 12 8.61 0.23 -5.66
CA VAL A 12 8.03 1.21 -6.59
C VAL A 12 7.28 0.49 -7.70
N CYS A 13 6.00 0.82 -7.84
CA CYS A 13 5.22 0.35 -8.97
C CYS A 13 5.71 1.00 -10.27
N PRO A 14 6.01 0.24 -11.33
CA PRO A 14 6.46 0.81 -12.61
C PRO A 14 5.47 1.81 -13.24
N ALA A 15 4.19 1.72 -12.91
CA ALA A 15 3.15 2.64 -13.37
C ALA A 15 3.04 3.92 -12.51
N ASP A 16 3.72 3.98 -11.36
CA ASP A 16 3.75 5.15 -10.49
C ASP A 16 4.83 6.16 -10.92
N ALA A 17 4.50 7.01 -11.88
CA ALA A 17 5.43 7.98 -12.42
C ALA A 17 6.03 8.92 -11.37
N VAL A 18 5.27 9.26 -10.32
CA VAL A 18 5.71 10.15 -9.24
C VAL A 18 6.77 9.48 -8.37
N ARG A 19 6.55 8.23 -7.98
CA ARG A 19 7.48 7.48 -7.12
C ARG A 19 8.70 6.98 -7.89
N LYS A 20 8.56 6.69 -9.16
CA LYS A 20 9.65 6.26 -10.02
C LYS A 20 10.81 7.27 -10.10
N THR A 21 10.52 8.56 -10.01
CA THR A 21 11.57 9.60 -9.95
C THR A 21 12.35 9.62 -8.64
N ASN A 22 11.84 8.96 -7.60
CA ASN A 22 12.44 8.85 -6.28
C ASN A 22 12.76 7.38 -5.93
N GLU A 23 12.95 6.51 -6.90
CA GLU A 23 13.28 5.11 -6.67
C GLU A 23 14.59 5.00 -5.86
N ALA A 24 14.52 4.34 -4.70
CA ALA A 24 15.70 4.11 -3.88
C ALA A 24 16.61 3.05 -4.54
N ILE A 25 17.91 3.27 -4.54
CA ILE A 25 18.90 2.32 -5.09
C ILE A 25 19.52 1.43 -4.02
N THR A 26 19.45 1.84 -2.76
CA THR A 26 19.96 1.11 -1.59
C THR A 26 18.96 1.14 -0.44
N PHE A 27 19.17 0.28 0.57
CA PHE A 27 18.36 0.28 1.80
C PHE A 27 18.90 1.19 2.91
N ASP A 28 20.03 1.82 2.71
CA ASP A 28 20.77 2.61 3.70
C ASP A 28 20.30 4.08 3.79
N SER A 29 21.05 4.90 4.53
CA SER A 29 20.83 6.33 4.73
C SER A 29 21.59 7.23 3.75
N SER A 30 22.10 6.69 2.64
CA SER A 30 22.68 7.51 1.57
C SER A 30 21.63 8.45 0.95
N PRO A 31 22.02 9.49 0.19
CA PRO A 31 21.06 10.42 -0.42
C PRO A 31 20.00 9.74 -1.30
N ALA A 32 20.34 8.65 -1.97
CA ALA A 32 19.44 7.83 -2.79
C ALA A 32 18.97 6.56 -2.07
N GLY A 33 19.20 6.45 -0.75
CA GLY A 33 18.82 5.31 0.06
C GLY A 33 17.38 5.38 0.58
N LEU A 34 16.79 4.23 0.83
CA LEU A 34 15.40 4.12 1.29
C LEU A 34 15.16 4.84 2.62
N ILE A 35 16.13 4.78 3.56
CA ILE A 35 16.02 5.45 4.86
C ILE A 35 15.90 6.96 4.70
N THR A 36 16.58 7.55 3.71
CA THR A 36 16.51 8.99 3.40
C THR A 36 15.25 9.34 2.63
N LEU A 37 14.90 8.57 1.60
CA LEU A 37 13.76 8.83 0.73
C LEU A 37 12.42 8.48 1.38
N LYS A 38 12.41 7.51 2.28
CA LYS A 38 11.21 7.08 3.04
C LYS A 38 10.00 6.84 2.11
N ASN A 39 8.86 7.40 2.48
CA ASN A 39 7.60 7.27 1.76
C ASN A 39 7.65 7.77 0.30
N LYS A 40 8.63 8.60 -0.06
CA LYS A 40 8.79 9.08 -1.44
C LYS A 40 9.22 7.97 -2.41
N ALA A 41 9.83 6.90 -1.90
CA ALA A 41 10.30 5.77 -2.68
C ALA A 41 9.43 4.50 -2.52
N VAL A 42 8.16 4.66 -2.11
CA VAL A 42 7.24 3.53 -1.91
C VAL A 42 5.91 3.80 -2.60
N SER A 43 5.44 2.83 -3.39
CA SER A 43 4.16 2.91 -4.13
C SER A 43 3.01 2.13 -3.48
N TYR A 44 3.21 1.59 -2.29
CA TYR A 44 2.25 0.67 -1.69
C TYR A 44 1.89 1.09 -0.27
N PHE A 45 0.60 1.02 0.07
CA PHE A 45 0.18 1.08 1.47
C PHE A 45 0.32 -0.30 2.13
N VAL A 46 0.42 -0.31 3.46
CA VAL A 46 0.43 -1.54 4.26
C VAL A 46 -0.65 -1.45 5.34
N ASN A 47 -1.40 -2.53 5.51
CA ASN A 47 -2.29 -2.71 6.65
C ASN A 47 -1.49 -3.28 7.82
N VAL A 48 -1.25 -2.49 8.85
CA VAL A 48 -0.41 -2.88 9.99
C VAL A 48 -1.13 -3.81 10.97
N ASP A 49 -2.44 -3.99 10.83
CA ASP A 49 -3.24 -4.90 11.64
C ASP A 49 -3.52 -6.24 10.92
N ALA A 50 -3.10 -6.39 9.67
CA ALA A 50 -3.24 -7.65 8.96
C ALA A 50 -2.39 -8.75 9.59
N ASN A 51 -2.98 -9.92 9.73
CA ASN A 51 -2.32 -11.09 10.29
C ASN A 51 -2.80 -12.36 9.57
N GLU A 52 -2.00 -13.42 9.66
CA GLU A 52 -2.26 -14.70 8.99
C GLU A 52 -3.47 -15.46 9.56
N THR A 53 -3.93 -15.13 10.76
CA THR A 53 -5.11 -15.79 11.36
C THR A 53 -6.41 -15.36 10.69
N ASN A 54 -6.39 -14.24 9.96
CA ASN A 54 -7.50 -13.76 9.14
C ASN A 54 -7.03 -13.51 7.70
N GLY A 55 -6.94 -14.59 6.94
CA GLY A 55 -6.44 -14.56 5.55
C GLY A 55 -7.17 -13.60 4.60
N ASN A 56 -8.44 -13.26 4.90
CA ASN A 56 -9.21 -12.33 4.07
C ASN A 56 -8.82 -10.86 4.25
N MET A 57 -8.03 -10.51 5.27
CA MET A 57 -7.58 -9.13 5.45
C MET A 57 -6.68 -8.69 4.31
N VAL A 58 -6.91 -7.49 3.80
CA VAL A 58 -5.96 -6.83 2.87
C VAL A 58 -4.67 -6.56 3.63
N LEU A 59 -3.54 -7.03 3.11
CA LEU A 59 -2.21 -6.86 3.68
C LEU A 59 -1.50 -5.63 3.10
N ILE A 60 -1.50 -5.53 1.78
CA ILE A 60 -0.77 -4.50 1.03
C ILE A 60 -1.51 -4.18 -0.27
N GLY A 61 -1.38 -2.96 -0.77
CA GLY A 61 -1.93 -2.58 -2.07
C GLY A 61 -1.39 -1.27 -2.59
N ASP A 62 -1.82 -0.89 -3.79
CA ASP A 62 -1.39 0.35 -4.45
C ASP A 62 -1.80 1.59 -3.65
N ARG A 63 -0.87 2.55 -3.51
CA ARG A 63 -1.02 3.75 -2.66
C ARG A 63 -2.08 4.76 -3.11
N ASN A 64 -2.49 4.72 -4.37
CA ASN A 64 -3.41 5.70 -4.97
C ASN A 64 -4.87 5.49 -4.53
N LEU A 65 -5.07 5.27 -3.25
CA LEU A 65 -6.35 4.96 -2.62
C LEU A 65 -7.34 6.14 -2.65
N LEU A 66 -8.61 5.76 -2.78
CA LEU A 66 -9.75 6.57 -2.39
C LEU A 66 -10.53 5.83 -1.30
N ILE A 67 -10.89 6.53 -0.25
CA ILE A 67 -11.74 6.04 0.84
C ILE A 67 -12.98 6.89 0.87
N ALA A 68 -14.14 6.28 0.66
CA ALA A 68 -15.39 7.01 0.46
C ALA A 68 -15.28 8.12 -0.62
N GLY A 69 -14.53 7.85 -1.70
CA GLY A 69 -14.34 8.75 -2.82
C GLY A 69 -13.31 9.87 -2.61
N GLN A 70 -12.62 9.90 -1.46
CA GLN A 70 -11.63 10.94 -1.16
C GLN A 70 -10.22 10.35 -0.95
N SER A 71 -9.21 11.09 -1.39
CA SER A 71 -7.81 10.72 -1.13
C SER A 71 -7.47 10.91 0.34
N PRO A 72 -6.72 9.97 0.96
CA PRO A 72 -6.23 10.12 2.32
C PRO A 72 -5.36 11.37 2.46
N THR A 73 -5.55 12.11 3.55
CA THR A 73 -4.79 13.33 3.86
C THR A 73 -3.62 13.09 4.82
N SER A 74 -3.51 11.88 5.36
CA SER A 74 -2.47 11.51 6.33
C SER A 74 -1.77 10.20 5.93
N THR A 75 -0.51 10.06 6.34
CA THR A 75 0.30 8.86 6.11
C THR A 75 -0.09 7.67 6.99
N GLY A 76 -0.85 7.91 8.05
CA GLY A 76 -1.42 6.88 8.91
C GLY A 76 -2.92 7.10 9.02
N LEU A 77 -3.70 6.12 8.62
CA LEU A 77 -5.16 6.20 8.60
C LEU A 77 -5.76 5.05 9.40
N THR A 78 -6.66 5.39 10.30
CA THR A 78 -7.48 4.41 11.03
C THR A 78 -8.89 4.38 10.43
N LEU A 79 -9.29 3.24 9.90
CA LEU A 79 -10.60 3.03 9.28
C LEU A 79 -11.51 2.26 10.24
N PRO A 80 -12.66 2.81 10.64
CA PRO A 80 -13.65 2.07 11.41
C PRO A 80 -14.44 1.11 10.53
N GLY A 81 -14.67 -0.09 11.00
CA GLY A 81 -15.58 -1.05 10.40
C GLY A 81 -15.21 -1.52 9.00
N THR A 82 -16.21 -1.74 8.17
CA THR A 82 -16.04 -2.14 6.76
C THR A 82 -15.98 -0.93 5.86
N ASN A 83 -14.85 -0.69 5.21
CA ASN A 83 -14.69 0.39 4.25
C ASN A 83 -14.45 -0.14 2.85
N LEU A 84 -15.00 0.56 1.87
CA LEU A 84 -14.72 0.32 0.47
C LEU A 84 -13.51 1.13 0.05
N LEU A 85 -12.45 0.43 -0.33
CA LEU A 85 -11.30 1.03 -1.00
C LEU A 85 -11.55 1.10 -2.50
N GLN A 86 -11.23 2.24 -3.07
CA GLN A 86 -11.20 2.48 -4.50
C GLN A 86 -9.86 3.10 -4.85
N TRP A 87 -9.61 3.36 -6.12
CA TRP A 87 -8.36 3.97 -6.59
C TRP A 87 -8.63 5.18 -7.45
N ASN A 88 -7.76 6.17 -7.37
CA ASN A 88 -7.77 7.33 -8.25
C ASN A 88 -7.05 7.03 -9.57
N HIS A 89 -6.88 8.04 -10.40
CA HIS A 89 -6.31 7.91 -11.73
C HIS A 89 -4.77 7.82 -11.79
N ASP A 90 -4.07 8.05 -10.67
CA ASP A 90 -2.61 8.25 -10.63
C ASP A 90 -1.80 7.00 -11.01
N ILE A 91 -2.32 5.83 -10.63
CA ILE A 91 -1.73 4.54 -10.94
C ILE A 91 -2.84 3.65 -11.52
N HIS A 92 -2.56 2.85 -12.53
CA HIS A 92 -3.47 1.86 -13.11
C HIS A 92 -4.89 2.36 -13.50
N LYS A 93 -5.10 3.67 -13.69
CA LYS A 93 -6.34 4.27 -14.25
C LYS A 93 -7.62 3.81 -13.54
N LEU A 94 -7.84 4.23 -12.29
CA LEU A 94 -8.99 3.87 -11.45
C LEU A 94 -9.05 2.38 -11.05
N ARG A 95 -7.94 1.69 -11.11
CA ARG A 95 -7.79 0.30 -10.69
C ARG A 95 -6.60 0.17 -9.75
N GLY A 96 -6.57 -0.90 -9.00
CA GLY A 96 -5.45 -1.18 -8.10
C GLY A 96 -5.19 -2.66 -7.94
N ASN A 97 -4.02 -2.95 -7.40
CA ASN A 97 -3.60 -4.28 -7.04
C ASN A 97 -3.54 -4.37 -5.53
N VAL A 98 -3.98 -5.49 -4.99
CA VAL A 98 -3.90 -5.79 -3.56
C VAL A 98 -3.48 -7.23 -3.32
N ALA A 99 -2.75 -7.47 -2.25
CA ALA A 99 -2.54 -8.80 -1.70
C ALA A 99 -3.22 -8.92 -0.33
N ARG A 100 -3.74 -10.10 -0.04
CA ARG A 100 -4.31 -10.47 1.25
C ARG A 100 -3.31 -11.22 2.12
N ALA A 101 -3.65 -11.35 3.39
CA ALA A 101 -2.82 -12.05 4.38
C ALA A 101 -2.67 -13.55 4.09
N ASP A 102 -3.58 -14.17 3.34
CA ASP A 102 -3.48 -15.57 2.85
C ASP A 102 -2.56 -15.72 1.63
N GLY A 103 -1.95 -14.64 1.14
CA GLY A 103 -1.09 -14.63 -0.05
C GLY A 103 -1.83 -14.49 -1.37
N SER A 104 -3.17 -14.44 -1.39
CA SER A 104 -3.92 -14.20 -2.63
C SER A 104 -3.71 -12.78 -3.15
N VAL A 105 -3.60 -12.63 -4.48
CA VAL A 105 -3.39 -11.34 -5.14
C VAL A 105 -4.54 -11.03 -6.09
N PHE A 106 -5.08 -9.84 -5.99
CA PHE A 106 -6.11 -9.30 -6.87
C PHE A 106 -5.53 -8.18 -7.69
N SER A 107 -5.51 -8.35 -9.00
CA SER A 107 -4.93 -7.38 -9.92
C SER A 107 -5.99 -6.60 -10.66
N GLN A 108 -5.74 -5.30 -10.84
CA GLN A 108 -6.57 -4.41 -11.65
C GLN A 108 -8.05 -4.37 -11.24
N ILE A 109 -8.32 -4.48 -9.95
CA ILE A 109 -9.69 -4.39 -9.42
C ILE A 109 -10.13 -2.94 -9.26
N PRO A 110 -11.41 -2.60 -9.52
CA PRO A 110 -11.92 -1.22 -9.38
C PRO A 110 -12.14 -0.83 -7.91
N SER A 111 -12.41 -1.80 -7.06
CA SER A 111 -12.63 -1.60 -5.63
C SER A 111 -12.46 -2.89 -4.85
N ILE A 112 -12.19 -2.76 -3.56
CA ILE A 112 -12.17 -3.90 -2.63
C ILE A 112 -12.72 -3.45 -1.27
N GLN A 113 -13.48 -4.33 -0.63
CA GLN A 113 -13.91 -4.12 0.74
C GLN A 113 -12.81 -4.57 1.72
N ILE A 114 -12.39 -3.67 2.61
CA ILE A 114 -11.55 -4.05 3.74
C ILE A 114 -12.45 -4.68 4.79
N TRP A 115 -12.19 -5.93 5.09
CA TRP A 115 -12.79 -6.64 6.20
C TRP A 115 -11.98 -6.38 7.47
N THR A 116 -12.67 -5.94 8.51
CA THR A 116 -12.11 -5.83 9.84
C THR A 116 -12.52 -7.04 10.67
N ASN A 117 -11.65 -7.50 11.53
CA ASN A 117 -11.99 -8.58 12.45
C ASN A 117 -12.82 -7.99 13.59
N HIS A 118 -14.09 -8.39 13.73
CA HIS A 118 -14.97 -8.06 14.86
C HIS A 118 -15.08 -6.56 15.21
N ASN A 119 -15.36 -5.69 14.23
CA ASN A 119 -15.53 -4.24 14.43
C ASN A 119 -14.28 -3.48 14.92
N ASN A 120 -13.11 -4.10 14.92
CA ASN A 120 -11.88 -3.39 15.22
C ASN A 120 -11.48 -2.48 14.04
N PRO A 121 -10.99 -1.28 14.31
CA PRO A 121 -10.48 -0.41 13.27
C PRO A 121 -9.25 -1.02 12.59
N VAL A 122 -9.07 -0.73 11.31
CA VAL A 122 -7.90 -1.11 10.52
C VAL A 122 -6.99 0.11 10.38
N ARG A 123 -5.71 -0.05 10.63
CA ARG A 123 -4.69 0.99 10.45
C ARG A 123 -3.92 0.77 9.18
N LEU A 124 -3.98 1.75 8.27
CA LEU A 124 -3.21 1.74 7.04
C LEU A 124 -2.02 2.71 7.16
N ALA A 125 -0.83 2.22 6.86
CA ALA A 125 0.35 3.05 6.61
C ALA A 125 0.39 3.37 5.11
N ILE A 126 0.13 4.61 4.75
CA ILE A 126 0.08 5.10 3.36
C ILE A 126 1.29 6.00 3.11
N PRO A 127 2.12 5.73 2.09
CA PRO A 127 3.31 6.52 1.79
C PRO A 127 3.04 7.86 1.11
#